data_f735109eca8120a13e6500f9dcb8f244
#
_entry.id   f735109eca8120a13e6500f9dcb8f244
#
_cell.length_a   1.000
_cell.length_b   1.000
_cell.length_c   1.000
_cell.angle_alpha   90.00
_cell.angle_beta   90.00
_cell.angle_gamma   90.00
#
_symmetry.space_group_name_H-M   'P 1'
#
loop_
_entity.id
_entity.type
_entity.pdbx_description
1 polymer ?
#
loop_
_entity_poly.entity_id
_entity_poly.type
_entity_poly.pdbx_seq_one_letter_code
_entity_poly.pdbx_strand_id
1 'polypeptide(L)'
;MTSRADGSDIAEARRTEDCDDWGDRGEPDTAVADAAAVDEVLGRLIAGGYKFIHPRDPQGEIITIVGIRVHGTVIDVVRLDAEDEVTAMRLPEGEADVLSPGTVLWRRDGAMREVVDALLDLPDSAHRPASRSSGKGCWVSGNRGQARWLRAPA
;
A
#
# COMPACT_ATOMS: atom_id res chain seq x y z
N MET A 1 -39.63 -75.18 -35.85
CA MET A 1 -39.24 -74.41 -37.03
C MET A 1 -38.87 -73.07 -36.66
N THR A 2 -37.63 -72.79 -36.65
CA THR A 2 -36.89 -71.56 -36.88
C THR A 2 -37.52 -70.28 -36.37
N SER A 3 -37.01 -69.80 -35.27
CA SER A 3 -37.05 -68.45 -34.90
C SER A 3 -35.68 -67.92 -34.71
N ARG A 4 -35.35 -67.00 -35.50
CA ARG A 4 -34.14 -66.28 -35.58
C ARG A 4 -34.21 -65.13 -34.59
N ALA A 5 -33.42 -65.15 -33.62
CA ALA A 5 -33.18 -63.98 -32.79
C ALA A 5 -32.19 -63.12 -33.53
N ASP A 6 -32.64 -61.97 -33.92
CA ASP A 6 -31.84 -60.94 -34.47
C ASP A 6 -31.23 -60.14 -33.37
N GLY A 7 -29.92 -60.12 -33.33
CA GLY A 7 -29.16 -59.34 -32.39
C GLY A 7 -29.18 -57.86 -32.74
N SER A 8 -29.83 -57.09 -31.93
CA SER A 8 -29.75 -55.65 -32.02
C SER A 8 -28.37 -55.24 -31.60
N ASP A 9 -27.63 -54.85 -32.58
CA ASP A 9 -26.36 -54.17 -32.43
C ASP A 9 -26.65 -52.77 -31.90
N ILE A 10 -26.51 -52.60 -30.63
CA ILE A 10 -26.55 -51.29 -30.02
C ILE A 10 -25.18 -50.71 -30.22
N ALA A 11 -25.04 -49.94 -31.26
CA ALA A 11 -23.91 -49.07 -31.40
C ALA A 11 -23.91 -48.09 -30.22
N GLU A 12 -23.17 -48.48 -29.25
CA GLU A 12 -22.76 -47.65 -28.11
C GLU A 12 -22.00 -46.47 -28.68
N ALA A 13 -22.73 -45.39 -28.93
CA ALA A 13 -22.14 -44.11 -29.16
C ALA A 13 -21.52 -43.70 -27.83
N ARG A 14 -20.26 -44.04 -27.61
CA ARG A 14 -19.47 -43.39 -26.62
C ARG A 14 -19.38 -41.94 -26.98
N ARG A 15 -20.21 -41.17 -26.38
CA ARG A 15 -19.90 -39.75 -26.18
C ARG A 15 -18.67 -39.77 -25.31
N THR A 16 -17.57 -39.53 -25.93
CA THR A 16 -16.50 -38.88 -25.26
C THR A 16 -17.07 -37.54 -24.85
N GLU A 17 -17.52 -37.47 -23.63
CA GLU A 17 -17.64 -36.20 -22.98
C GLU A 17 -16.23 -35.66 -22.96
N ASP A 18 -15.98 -34.80 -23.91
CA ASP A 18 -14.96 -33.77 -23.75
C ASP A 18 -15.20 -33.22 -22.39
N CYS A 19 -14.39 -33.67 -21.44
CA CYS A 19 -14.18 -32.91 -20.23
C CYS A 19 -13.70 -31.57 -20.72
N ASP A 20 -14.65 -30.68 -20.72
CA ASP A 20 -14.43 -29.29 -20.97
C ASP A 20 -13.08 -28.95 -20.41
N ASP A 21 -12.21 -28.63 -21.33
CA ASP A 21 -11.12 -27.75 -21.15
C ASP A 21 -11.64 -26.56 -20.30
N TRP A 22 -11.63 -26.75 -19.01
CA TRP A 22 -11.57 -25.66 -18.08
C TRP A 22 -10.25 -24.98 -18.39
N GLY A 23 -10.29 -24.27 -19.51
CA GLY A 23 -9.25 -23.33 -19.82
C GLY A 23 -8.95 -22.59 -18.55
N ASP A 24 -7.91 -23.02 -17.94
CA ASP A 24 -7.09 -22.25 -17.03
C ASP A 24 -6.81 -20.92 -17.75
N ARG A 25 -7.80 -20.05 -17.75
CA ARG A 25 -7.59 -18.66 -17.96
C ARG A 25 -7.05 -18.17 -16.64
N GLY A 26 -5.77 -18.48 -16.51
CA GLY A 26 -4.94 -17.89 -15.53
C GLY A 26 -5.19 -16.38 -15.53
N GLU A 27 -5.85 -15.95 -14.51
CA GLU A 27 -5.73 -14.62 -13.98
C GLU A 27 -5.05 -14.69 -12.62
N PRO A 28 -3.81 -15.20 -12.55
CA PRO A 28 -2.97 -14.95 -11.40
C PRO A 28 -1.96 -13.84 -11.67
N ASP A 29 -1.78 -13.43 -12.93
CA ASP A 29 -0.71 -12.49 -13.25
C ASP A 29 -0.98 -11.06 -12.78
N THR A 30 -2.21 -10.64 -12.72
CA THR A 30 -2.54 -9.26 -12.31
C THR A 30 -2.22 -9.05 -10.83
N ALA A 31 -2.66 -9.95 -9.96
CA ALA A 31 -2.43 -9.81 -8.52
C ALA A 31 -0.95 -9.90 -8.12
N VAL A 32 -0.18 -10.74 -8.83
CA VAL A 32 1.28 -10.86 -8.61
C VAL A 32 2.02 -9.64 -9.16
N ALA A 33 1.58 -9.13 -10.31
CA ALA A 33 2.13 -7.92 -10.89
C ALA A 33 1.83 -6.69 -10.02
N ASP A 34 0.64 -6.61 -9.46
CA ASP A 34 0.23 -5.54 -8.56
C ASP A 34 1.03 -5.59 -7.26
N ALA A 35 1.22 -6.77 -6.66
CA ALA A 35 2.05 -6.92 -5.47
C ALA A 35 3.51 -6.51 -5.72
N ALA A 36 4.09 -6.90 -6.86
CA ALA A 36 5.44 -6.49 -7.23
C ALA A 36 5.56 -4.98 -7.44
N ALA A 37 4.53 -4.35 -8.00
CA ALA A 37 4.47 -2.90 -8.17
C ALA A 37 4.40 -2.16 -6.82
N VAL A 38 3.65 -2.69 -5.89
CA VAL A 38 3.57 -2.16 -4.51
C VAL A 38 4.92 -2.27 -3.81
N ASP A 39 5.56 -3.43 -3.88
CA ASP A 39 6.89 -3.65 -3.28
C ASP A 39 7.95 -2.71 -3.87
N GLU A 40 7.92 -2.47 -5.17
CA GLU A 40 8.82 -1.51 -5.83
C GLU A 40 8.63 -0.09 -5.27
N VAL A 41 7.38 0.35 -5.15
CA VAL A 41 7.05 1.69 -4.66
C VAL A 41 7.45 1.84 -3.20
N LEU A 42 7.16 0.84 -2.36
CA LEU A 42 7.59 0.83 -0.96
C LEU A 42 9.11 0.84 -0.84
N GLY A 43 9.82 0.07 -1.67
CA GLY A 43 11.28 0.06 -1.74
C GLY A 43 11.86 1.44 -2.09
N ARG A 44 11.26 2.17 -3.01
CA ARG A 44 11.67 3.55 -3.37
C ARG A 44 11.45 4.52 -2.20
N LEU A 45 10.36 4.41 -1.48
CA LEU A 45 10.10 5.22 -0.29
C LEU A 45 11.13 4.92 0.81
N ILE A 46 11.42 3.65 1.09
CA ILE A 46 12.44 3.25 2.06
C ILE A 46 13.82 3.80 1.66
N ALA A 47 14.20 3.68 0.39
CA ALA A 47 15.44 4.24 -0.14
C ALA A 47 15.47 5.77 -0.03
N GLY A 48 14.32 6.43 -0.14
CA GLY A 48 14.14 7.85 0.08
C GLY A 48 14.19 8.29 1.56
N GLY A 49 14.31 7.35 2.50
CA GLY A 49 14.43 7.63 3.93
C GLY A 49 13.11 7.68 4.69
N TYR A 50 12.03 7.17 4.09
CA TYR A 50 10.73 7.06 4.78
C TYR A 50 10.75 5.94 5.80
N LYS A 51 10.15 6.19 6.94
CA LYS A 51 9.90 5.19 7.99
C LYS A 51 8.41 4.90 8.04
N PHE A 52 8.07 3.62 8.13
CA PHE A 52 6.68 3.18 8.10
C PHE A 52 6.17 2.90 9.51
N ILE A 53 4.93 3.34 9.75
CA ILE A 53 4.13 3.00 10.92
C ILE A 53 2.83 2.37 10.47
N HIS A 54 2.28 1.52 11.30
CA HIS A 54 1.06 0.77 11.05
C HIS A 54 0.06 1.07 12.18
N PRO A 55 -0.69 2.18 12.08
CA PRO A 55 -1.74 2.46 13.05
C PRO A 55 -2.73 1.31 13.13
N ARG A 56 -3.11 0.95 14.34
CA ARG A 56 -4.09 -0.12 14.58
C ARG A 56 -5.31 0.44 15.25
N ASP A 57 -6.45 -0.19 14.98
CA ASP A 57 -7.68 0.09 15.67
C ASP A 57 -7.70 -0.53 17.09
N PRO A 58 -8.75 -0.27 17.88
CA PRO A 58 -8.88 -0.88 19.21
C PRO A 58 -8.95 -2.42 19.19
N GLN A 59 -9.26 -3.02 18.05
CA GLN A 59 -9.31 -4.47 17.84
C GLN A 59 -7.93 -5.03 17.46
N GLY A 60 -6.95 -4.15 17.19
CA GLY A 60 -5.58 -4.52 16.81
C GLY A 60 -5.36 -4.71 15.31
N GLU A 61 -6.36 -4.42 14.49
CA GLU A 61 -6.27 -4.48 13.03
C GLU A 61 -5.50 -3.27 12.48
N ILE A 62 -4.71 -3.49 11.43
CA ILE A 62 -4.01 -2.39 10.75
C ILE A 62 -5.03 -1.61 9.93
N ILE A 63 -5.17 -0.33 10.24
CA ILE A 63 -6.13 0.55 9.55
C ILE A 63 -5.54 1.08 8.25
N THR A 64 -4.26 1.42 8.28
CA THR A 64 -3.54 2.03 7.16
C THR A 64 -2.03 1.85 7.35
N ILE A 65 -1.28 2.10 6.31
CA ILE A 65 0.19 2.17 6.35
C ILE A 65 0.59 3.62 6.13
N VAL A 66 1.43 4.15 7.02
CA VAL A 66 1.87 5.54 6.93
C VAL A 66 3.39 5.60 6.86
N GLY A 67 3.91 6.14 5.77
CA GLY A 67 5.32 6.45 5.61
C GLY A 67 5.59 7.91 6.00
N ILE A 68 6.64 8.15 6.76
CA ILE A 68 7.01 9.46 7.26
C ILE A 68 8.49 9.72 7.02
N ARG A 69 8.81 10.88 6.47
CA ARG A 69 10.18 11.37 6.31
C ARG A 69 10.27 12.81 6.83
N VAL A 70 11.15 13.02 7.78
CA VAL A 70 11.43 14.35 8.29
C VAL A 70 12.72 14.85 7.66
N HIS A 71 12.66 16.00 7.02
CA HIS A 71 13.84 16.61 6.40
C HIS A 71 13.75 18.15 6.40
N GLY A 72 14.85 18.78 6.79
CA GLY A 72 14.89 20.25 6.91
C GLY A 72 13.81 20.76 7.87
N THR A 73 12.89 21.55 7.37
CA THR A 73 11.79 22.16 8.12
C THR A 73 10.43 21.59 7.75
N VAL A 74 10.40 20.44 7.10
CA VAL A 74 9.17 19.79 6.64
C VAL A 74 9.12 18.30 7.00
N ILE A 75 7.92 17.80 7.00
CA ILE A 75 7.60 16.39 7.17
C ILE A 75 6.85 15.94 5.94
N ASP A 76 7.38 14.97 5.22
CA ASP A 76 6.66 14.31 4.15
C ASP A 76 5.95 13.08 4.70
N VAL A 77 4.67 12.97 4.41
CA VAL A 77 3.80 11.89 4.86
C VAL A 77 3.15 11.25 3.66
N VAL A 78 3.16 9.94 3.59
CA VAL A 78 2.39 9.16 2.63
C VAL A 78 1.51 8.18 3.38
N ARG A 79 0.22 8.20 3.12
CA ARG A 79 -0.76 7.30 3.70
C ARG A 79 -1.29 6.38 2.61
N LEU A 80 -1.20 5.10 2.88
CA LEU A 80 -1.57 4.01 1.96
C LEU A 80 -2.81 3.30 2.54
N ASP A 81 -3.98 3.65 2.05
CA ASP A 81 -5.23 3.01 2.45
C ASP A 81 -5.58 1.85 1.51
N ALA A 82 -5.34 2.02 0.22
CA ALA A 82 -5.43 1.01 -0.82
C ALA A 82 -4.46 1.36 -1.95
N GLU A 83 -4.34 0.52 -2.96
CA GLU A 83 -3.42 0.72 -4.09
C GLU A 83 -3.79 1.92 -4.95
N ASP A 84 -5.06 2.20 -5.07
CA ASP A 84 -5.65 3.34 -5.77
C ASP A 84 -6.09 4.47 -4.83
N GLU A 85 -5.92 4.29 -3.53
CA GLU A 85 -6.30 5.26 -2.50
C GLU A 85 -5.09 5.62 -1.63
N VAL A 86 -4.25 6.48 -2.17
CA VAL A 86 -3.04 6.96 -1.52
C VAL A 86 -3.10 8.48 -1.38
N THR A 87 -2.73 8.97 -0.22
CA THR A 87 -2.60 10.40 0.06
C THR A 87 -1.16 10.71 0.45
N ALA A 88 -0.54 11.66 -0.24
CA ALA A 88 0.74 12.21 0.16
C ALA A 88 0.58 13.68 0.56
N MET A 89 1.32 14.08 1.58
CA MET A 89 1.29 15.43 2.12
C MET A 89 2.68 15.89 2.54
N ARG A 90 2.93 17.17 2.38
CA ARG A 90 4.07 17.87 3.00
C ARG A 90 3.56 18.80 4.07
N LEU A 91 4.08 18.66 5.27
CA LEU A 91 3.67 19.38 6.46
C LEU A 91 4.85 20.20 7.00
N PRO A 92 4.62 21.29 7.74
CA PRO A 92 5.68 21.96 8.46
C PRO A 92 6.19 21.11 9.64
N GLU A 93 7.45 21.23 9.99
CA GLU A 93 8.11 20.46 11.08
C GLU A 93 7.39 20.57 12.43
N GLY A 94 6.63 21.62 12.66
CA GLY A 94 5.91 21.84 13.91
C GLY A 94 4.55 21.13 14.02
N GLU A 95 4.13 20.37 12.98
CA GLU A 95 2.83 19.71 13.00
C GLU A 95 2.79 18.59 14.05
N ALA A 96 1.77 18.65 14.90
CA ALA A 96 1.63 17.72 16.03
C ALA A 96 0.96 16.41 15.66
N ASP A 97 0.06 16.44 14.67
CA ASP A 97 -0.68 15.27 14.20
C ASP A 97 -0.54 15.10 12.69
N VAL A 98 0.25 14.13 12.28
CA VAL A 98 0.51 13.86 10.87
C VAL A 98 -0.65 13.16 10.16
N LEU A 99 -1.59 12.58 10.89
CA LEU A 99 -2.77 11.92 10.32
C LEU A 99 -3.95 12.88 10.15
N SER A 100 -3.98 13.93 10.96
CA SER A 100 -5.00 15.00 10.90
C SER A 100 -4.33 16.37 11.04
N PRO A 101 -3.49 16.75 10.06
CA PRO A 101 -2.68 17.94 10.17
C PRO A 101 -3.55 19.20 10.11
N GLY A 102 -3.21 20.19 10.95
CA GLY A 102 -3.81 21.50 10.90
C GLY A 102 -3.28 22.36 9.76
N THR A 103 -2.05 22.12 9.32
CA THR A 103 -1.41 22.87 8.23
C THR A 103 -0.82 21.92 7.21
N VAL A 104 -1.19 22.09 5.95
CA VAL A 104 -0.68 21.29 4.82
C VAL A 104 -0.02 22.23 3.81
N LEU A 105 1.25 22.00 3.50
CA LEU A 105 2.00 22.80 2.53
C LEU A 105 1.79 22.30 1.10
N TRP A 106 1.62 21.00 0.94
CA TRP A 106 1.36 20.34 -0.31
C TRP A 106 0.60 19.03 -0.07
N ARG A 107 -0.31 18.68 -0.97
CA ARG A 107 -1.08 17.43 -0.90
C ARG A 107 -1.37 16.89 -2.30
N ARG A 108 -1.35 15.58 -2.42
CA ARG A 108 -1.82 14.85 -3.59
C ARG A 108 -2.50 13.56 -3.17
N ASP A 109 -3.62 13.28 -3.79
CA ASP A 109 -4.40 12.05 -3.62
C ASP A 109 -4.49 11.33 -4.96
N GLY A 110 -4.59 10.00 -4.95
CA GLY A 110 -4.74 9.18 -6.15
C GLY A 110 -4.08 7.83 -6.06
N ALA A 111 -3.75 7.26 -7.22
CA ALA A 111 -3.08 5.97 -7.31
C ALA A 111 -1.63 6.04 -6.76
N MET A 112 -1.20 4.93 -6.16
CA MET A 112 0.07 4.85 -5.43
C MET A 112 1.26 5.35 -6.25
N ARG A 113 1.44 4.86 -7.48
CA ARG A 113 2.58 5.24 -8.32
C ARG A 113 2.62 6.73 -8.60
N GLU A 114 1.49 7.31 -9.01
CA GLU A 114 1.41 8.74 -9.33
C GLU A 114 1.67 9.63 -8.13
N VAL A 115 1.09 9.26 -6.98
CA VAL A 115 1.20 10.03 -5.75
C VAL A 115 2.61 9.97 -5.20
N VAL A 116 3.23 8.78 -5.21
CA VAL A 116 4.60 8.58 -4.73
C VAL A 116 5.61 9.23 -5.67
N ASP A 117 5.43 9.15 -6.98
CA ASP A 117 6.30 9.83 -7.93
C ASP A 117 6.26 11.34 -7.69
N ALA A 118 5.07 11.93 -7.56
CA ALA A 118 4.94 13.34 -7.27
C ALA A 118 5.55 13.76 -5.92
N LEU A 119 5.47 12.90 -4.91
CA LEU A 119 6.07 13.15 -3.60
C LEU A 119 7.60 13.10 -3.66
N LEU A 120 8.16 12.11 -4.37
CA LEU A 120 9.61 11.95 -4.51
C LEU A 120 10.23 13.02 -5.43
N ASP A 121 9.46 13.59 -6.34
CA ASP A 121 9.88 14.70 -7.21
C ASP A 121 9.90 16.05 -6.49
N LEU A 122 9.29 16.14 -5.30
CA LEU A 122 9.36 17.37 -4.53
C LEU A 122 10.81 17.65 -4.11
N PRO A 123 11.27 18.90 -4.28
CA PRO A 123 12.60 19.27 -3.83
C PRO A 123 12.70 19.08 -2.31
N ASP A 124 13.83 18.58 -1.86
CA ASP A 124 14.15 18.60 -0.44
C ASP A 124 14.10 20.04 0.05
N SER A 125 13.48 20.24 1.22
CA SER A 125 13.48 21.59 1.77
C SER A 125 14.94 22.01 1.98
N ALA A 126 15.28 23.19 1.46
CA ALA A 126 16.64 23.72 1.56
C ALA A 126 17.10 23.61 3.02
N HIS A 127 18.21 22.96 3.21
CA HIS A 127 18.81 22.72 4.51
C HIS A 127 19.08 24.09 5.16
N ARG A 128 18.12 24.60 5.89
CA ARG A 128 18.43 25.63 6.85
C ARG A 128 19.28 24.91 7.89
N PRO A 129 20.53 25.29 8.12
CA PRO A 129 21.36 24.62 9.11
C PRO A 129 20.55 24.59 10.39
N ALA A 130 20.16 23.41 10.80
CA ALA A 130 19.36 23.20 11.98
C ALA A 130 20.09 23.86 13.12
N SER A 131 19.50 24.88 13.69
CA SER A 131 19.81 25.22 15.08
C SER A 131 19.70 23.90 15.83
N ARG A 132 20.82 23.44 16.33
CA ARG A 132 21.00 22.13 16.94
C ARG A 132 20.00 21.91 18.08
N SER A 133 18.80 21.55 17.76
CA SER A 133 17.96 20.80 18.67
C SER A 133 17.87 19.40 18.08
N SER A 134 18.91 18.63 18.27
CA SER A 134 18.85 17.18 18.03
C SER A 134 17.97 16.58 19.13
N GLY A 135 16.70 16.92 19.08
CA GLY A 135 15.70 16.27 19.88
C GLY A 135 15.58 14.84 19.38
N LYS A 136 16.25 13.91 20.06
CA LYS A 136 15.92 12.51 19.93
C LYS A 136 14.46 12.39 20.29
N GLY A 137 13.64 11.98 19.35
CA GLY A 137 12.24 11.76 19.56
C GLY A 137 11.81 10.48 18.83
N CYS A 138 10.68 9.94 19.18
CA CYS A 138 10.08 8.80 18.50
C CYS A 138 8.60 9.06 18.26
N TRP A 139 8.10 8.48 17.18
CA TRP A 139 6.67 8.42 16.93
C TRP A 139 6.06 7.33 17.80
N VAL A 140 5.06 7.69 18.57
CA VAL A 140 4.32 6.73 19.39
C VAL A 140 2.87 6.71 18.94
N SER A 141 2.29 5.53 18.94
CA SER A 141 0.86 5.37 18.73
C SER A 141 0.13 5.94 19.95
N GLY A 142 -0.59 7.01 19.73
CA GLY A 142 -1.47 7.58 20.76
C GLY A 142 -2.80 6.83 20.85
N ASN A 143 -3.57 7.19 21.87
CA ASN A 143 -4.92 6.68 22.03
C ASN A 143 -5.79 7.11 20.83
N ARG A 144 -6.57 6.21 20.25
CA ARG A 144 -7.40 6.39 19.05
C ARG A 144 -6.64 6.40 17.71
N GLY A 145 -5.50 5.70 17.60
CA GLY A 145 -4.80 5.55 16.33
C GLY A 145 -4.05 6.79 15.82
N GLN A 146 -3.92 7.82 16.64
CA GLN A 146 -3.14 9.01 16.30
C GLN A 146 -1.66 8.77 16.57
N ALA A 147 -0.81 9.04 15.60
CA ALA A 147 0.64 9.03 15.80
C ALA A 147 1.08 10.41 16.32
N ARG A 148 1.79 10.42 17.43
CA ARG A 148 2.33 11.62 18.05
C ARG A 148 3.85 11.56 18.15
N TRP A 149 4.49 12.65 17.76
CA TRP A 149 5.93 12.79 17.95
C TRP A 149 6.22 13.18 19.39
N LEU A 150 6.97 12.34 20.10
CA LEU A 150 7.49 12.67 21.43
C LEU A 150 8.97 13.02 21.32
N ARG A 151 9.33 14.22 21.78
CA ARG A 151 10.72 14.61 21.97
C ARG A 151 11.24 13.94 23.22
N ALA A 152 12.42 13.34 23.14
CA ALA A 152 13.12 12.91 24.34
C ALA A 152 13.53 14.15 25.16
N PRO A 153 13.37 14.13 26.48
CA PRO A 153 13.90 15.19 27.32
C PRO A 153 15.41 15.28 27.14
N ALA A 154 15.89 16.50 27.15
CA ALA A 154 17.30 16.77 27.03
C ALA A 154 18.07 16.25 28.31
#